data_1eff0cecd574feccd6660bfbbc7a7897
#
_entry.id   1eff0cecd574feccd6660bfbbc7a7897
#
_cell.length_a   1.000
_cell.length_b   1.000
_cell.length_c   1.000
_cell.angle_alpha   90.00
_cell.angle_beta   90.00
_cell.angle_gamma   90.00
#
_symmetry.space_group_name_H-M   'P 1'
#
loop_
_entity.id
_entity.type
_entity.pdbx_description
1 polymer ?
#
loop_
_entity_poly.entity_id
_entity_poly.type
_entity_poly.pdbx_seq_one_letter_code
_entity_poly.pdbx_strand_id
1 'polypeptide(L)'
;MRFLTRPLALAAVAAALVLCACGSSSSSTTVSSSGANVTAVKPTVTIPDTPPPTSLQVTDIVEGTGPAAKAGDKVTMQYVGDSYSTKQQFDASWDRGQPFTFTLGGGEVIEGWDQGIVGMKVGGRRQLVIPPNLGYGANSPTPKIKPNDTLVFVVDLQKIG
;
A
#
# COMPACT_ATOMS: atom_id res chain seq x y z
N MET A 1 -29.38 -63.00 22.19
CA MET A 1 -28.71 -63.78 23.25
C MET A 1 -27.52 -62.96 23.78
N ARG A 2 -27.72 -62.48 24.96
CA ARG A 2 -26.85 -62.60 26.15
C ARG A 2 -25.58 -61.75 26.08
N PHE A 3 -25.56 -60.71 26.84
CA PHE A 3 -25.21 -60.41 28.23
C PHE A 3 -23.78 -59.90 28.33
N LEU A 4 -23.69 -58.64 28.80
CA LEU A 4 -23.11 -58.19 30.10
C LEU A 4 -21.60 -58.48 30.19
N THR A 5 -20.75 -57.62 30.59
CA THR A 5 -20.72 -56.81 31.85
C THR A 5 -19.55 -55.85 31.79
N ARG A 6 -19.76 -54.65 32.38
CA ARG A 6 -18.72 -53.80 32.98
C ARG A 6 -18.20 -54.43 34.29
N PRO A 7 -17.04 -54.09 34.82
CA PRO A 7 -16.90 -53.01 35.80
C PRO A 7 -15.56 -52.25 35.64
N LEU A 8 -15.51 -50.98 35.88
CA LEU A 8 -15.23 -50.16 37.04
C LEU A 8 -14.07 -50.61 37.97
N ALA A 9 -13.02 -49.79 38.05
CA ALA A 9 -12.19 -49.39 39.21
C ALA A 9 -11.05 -48.54 38.73
N LEU A 10 -10.93 -47.34 39.04
CA LEU A 10 -10.65 -46.52 40.24
C LEU A 10 -9.20 -46.48 40.63
N ALA A 11 -8.73 -45.29 40.82
CA ALA A 11 -7.62 -44.78 41.64
C ALA A 11 -6.23 -44.88 41.03
N ALA A 12 -5.40 -43.94 41.14
CA ALA A 12 -5.18 -42.66 41.82
C ALA A 12 -3.72 -42.29 41.65
N VAL A 13 -3.52 -41.02 41.54
CA VAL A 13 -2.48 -40.20 42.25
C VAL A 13 -1.02 -40.30 41.85
N ALA A 14 -0.53 -39.13 41.60
CA ALA A 14 0.69 -38.44 42.02
C ALA A 14 1.75 -38.19 40.97
N ALA A 15 1.85 -36.92 40.76
CA ALA A 15 2.97 -36.03 41.08
C ALA A 15 4.16 -35.96 40.14
N ALA A 16 4.26 -34.77 39.61
CA ALA A 16 5.45 -33.90 39.55
C ALA A 16 6.66 -34.37 38.72
N LEU A 17 7.04 -33.61 37.77
CA LEU A 17 8.19 -32.70 37.76
C LEU A 17 8.41 -32.13 36.35
N VAL A 18 8.25 -30.86 36.24
CA VAL A 18 9.11 -29.87 35.60
C VAL A 18 10.31 -30.43 34.86
N LEU A 19 10.33 -30.20 33.55
CA LEU A 19 11.59 -29.79 32.88
C LEU A 19 11.25 -28.92 31.65
N CYS A 20 11.83 -27.77 31.75
CA CYS A 20 12.02 -26.73 30.78
C CYS A 20 12.39 -27.27 29.39
N ALA A 21 11.54 -27.05 28.40
CA ALA A 21 11.94 -27.14 27.00
C ALA A 21 11.70 -25.77 26.36
N CYS A 22 12.79 -25.12 26.01
CA CYS A 22 12.83 -23.92 25.21
C CYS A 22 12.09 -24.18 23.88
N GLY A 23 10.84 -23.82 23.83
CA GLY A 23 10.11 -23.67 22.58
C GLY A 23 10.45 -22.32 21.98
N SER A 24 11.12 -22.31 20.85
CA SER A 24 11.29 -21.13 20.00
C SER A 24 9.91 -20.62 19.62
N SER A 25 9.45 -19.61 20.34
CA SER A 25 8.29 -18.84 19.98
C SER A 25 8.66 -18.02 18.75
N SER A 26 8.29 -18.49 17.58
CA SER A 26 8.14 -17.65 16.41
C SER A 26 7.08 -16.61 16.75
N SER A 27 7.53 -15.48 17.23
CA SER A 27 6.70 -14.30 17.41
C SER A 27 6.27 -13.85 16.02
N SER A 28 5.12 -14.34 15.58
CA SER A 28 4.34 -13.67 14.56
C SER A 28 3.96 -12.33 15.16
N THR A 29 4.75 -11.32 14.86
CA THR A 29 4.38 -9.95 15.15
C THR A 29 3.21 -9.62 14.24
N THR A 30 2.00 -9.91 14.70
CA THR A 30 0.80 -9.26 14.22
C THR A 30 1.00 -7.79 14.51
N VAL A 31 1.45 -7.02 13.51
CA VAL A 31 1.34 -5.57 13.53
C VAL A 31 -0.15 -5.27 13.55
N SER A 32 -0.64 -5.13 14.79
CA SER A 32 -1.94 -4.53 15.04
C SER A 32 -1.83 -3.11 14.47
N SER A 33 -2.40 -2.90 13.31
CA SER A 33 -2.56 -1.57 12.75
C SER A 33 -3.61 -0.84 13.58
N SER A 34 -3.18 -0.34 14.75
CA SER A 34 -3.83 0.79 15.37
C SER A 34 -3.89 1.86 14.31
N GLY A 35 -5.09 2.36 14.01
CA GLY A 35 -5.36 3.36 12.99
C GLY A 35 -4.65 4.70 13.23
N ALA A 36 -3.34 4.67 13.29
CA ALA A 36 -2.50 5.84 13.11
C ALA A 36 -2.72 6.28 11.67
N ASN A 37 -3.08 7.53 11.51
CA ASN A 37 -3.33 8.18 10.23
C ASN A 37 -2.01 8.16 9.44
N VAL A 38 -1.73 7.03 8.76
CA VAL A 38 -0.49 6.84 7.97
C VAL A 38 -0.34 7.89 6.88
N THR A 39 -1.44 8.56 6.53
CA THR A 39 -1.47 9.69 5.61
C THR A 39 -0.99 11.01 6.24
N ALA A 40 -0.60 11.01 7.52
CA ALA A 40 -0.12 12.22 8.21
C ALA A 40 1.40 12.45 8.06
N VAL A 41 2.13 11.48 7.49
CA VAL A 41 3.60 11.54 7.33
C VAL A 41 3.97 11.33 5.87
N LYS A 42 4.87 12.20 5.35
CA LYS A 42 5.42 12.06 4.00
C LYS A 42 5.98 10.65 3.80
N PRO A 43 5.51 9.90 2.79
CA PRO A 43 6.03 8.56 2.52
C PRO A 43 7.43 8.61 1.91
N THR A 44 8.17 7.52 2.10
CA THR A 44 9.37 7.23 1.32
C THR A 44 8.97 6.34 0.15
N VAL A 45 9.41 6.69 -1.05
CA VAL A 45 9.23 5.87 -2.24
C VAL A 45 10.34 4.83 -2.30
N THR A 46 9.97 3.56 -2.41
CA THR A 46 10.94 2.48 -2.60
C THR A 46 10.89 2.00 -4.04
N ILE A 47 12.00 2.12 -4.75
CA ILE A 47 12.13 1.69 -6.14
C ILE A 47 13.11 0.52 -6.20
N PRO A 48 12.69 -0.66 -6.65
CA PRO A 48 13.57 -1.82 -6.75
C PRO A 48 14.64 -1.63 -7.84
N ASP A 49 15.74 -2.38 -7.73
CA ASP A 49 16.82 -2.38 -8.74
C ASP A 49 16.56 -3.41 -9.86
N THR A 50 15.30 -3.66 -10.15
CA THR A 50 14.86 -4.49 -11.27
C THR A 50 14.55 -3.62 -12.49
N PRO A 51 14.45 -4.20 -13.69
CA PRO A 51 13.93 -3.45 -14.85
C PRO A 51 12.53 -2.89 -14.58
N PRO A 52 12.22 -1.68 -15.10
CA PRO A 52 10.92 -1.09 -14.91
C PRO A 52 9.82 -1.92 -15.59
N PRO A 53 8.63 -2.00 -15.01
CA PRO A 53 7.51 -2.70 -15.62
C PRO A 53 7.03 -1.99 -16.89
N THR A 54 6.50 -2.76 -17.83
CA THR A 54 5.95 -2.24 -19.10
C THR A 54 4.46 -1.91 -19.01
N SER A 55 3.81 -2.25 -17.90
CA SER A 55 2.41 -1.98 -17.61
C SER A 55 2.25 -1.25 -16.27
N LEU A 56 1.15 -0.54 -16.11
CA LEU A 56 0.80 0.10 -14.83
C LEU A 56 0.76 -0.93 -13.71
N GLN A 57 1.53 -0.68 -12.66
CA GLN A 57 1.48 -1.46 -11.42
C GLN A 57 0.80 -0.63 -10.34
N VAL A 58 -0.16 -1.23 -9.65
CA VAL A 58 -0.92 -0.61 -8.56
C VAL A 58 -0.77 -1.48 -7.32
N THR A 59 -0.29 -0.90 -6.23
CA THR A 59 -0.09 -1.62 -4.96
C THR A 59 -0.63 -0.78 -3.82
N ASP A 60 -1.62 -1.29 -3.10
CA ASP A 60 -2.08 -0.66 -1.87
C ASP A 60 -1.09 -0.94 -0.74
N ILE A 61 -0.41 0.12 -0.27
CA ILE A 61 0.47 0.06 0.90
C ILE A 61 -0.38 0.03 2.17
N VAL A 62 -1.43 0.86 2.18
CA VAL A 62 -2.45 0.89 3.23
C VAL A 62 -3.80 1.01 2.57
N GLU A 63 -4.69 0.09 2.87
CA GLU A 63 -6.06 0.18 2.42
C GLU A 63 -6.83 1.19 3.27
N GLY A 64 -7.47 2.17 2.62
CA GLY A 64 -8.33 3.13 3.30
C GLY A 64 -9.65 2.51 3.76
N THR A 65 -10.31 3.17 4.69
CA THR A 65 -11.61 2.73 5.24
C THR A 65 -12.79 3.58 4.77
N GLY A 66 -12.51 4.68 4.07
CA GLY A 66 -13.53 5.58 3.55
C GLY A 66 -14.11 5.13 2.21
N PRO A 67 -14.90 5.99 1.55
CA PRO A 67 -15.47 5.71 0.24
C PRO A 67 -14.37 5.51 -0.81
N ALA A 68 -14.68 4.68 -1.83
CA ALA A 68 -13.78 4.42 -2.94
C ALA A 68 -13.96 5.48 -4.04
N ALA A 69 -12.84 5.98 -4.57
CA ALA A 69 -12.81 6.95 -5.66
C ALA A 69 -13.28 6.34 -6.98
N LYS A 70 -14.05 7.09 -7.72
CA LYS A 70 -14.60 6.74 -9.03
C LYS A 70 -14.25 7.81 -10.06
N ALA A 71 -14.27 7.46 -11.32
CA ALA A 71 -14.17 8.44 -12.39
C ALA A 71 -15.28 9.50 -12.26
N GLY A 72 -14.91 10.77 -12.41
CA GLY A 72 -15.76 11.93 -12.20
C GLY A 72 -15.72 12.53 -10.79
N ASP A 73 -15.15 11.82 -9.81
CA ASP A 73 -15.02 12.34 -8.47
C ASP A 73 -13.92 13.41 -8.39
N LYS A 74 -14.18 14.46 -7.62
CA LYS A 74 -13.16 15.44 -7.25
C LYS A 74 -12.36 14.87 -6.08
N VAL A 75 -11.10 14.55 -6.30
CA VAL A 75 -10.23 13.92 -5.30
C VAL A 75 -9.18 14.90 -4.79
N THR A 76 -8.91 14.83 -3.50
CA THR A 76 -7.83 15.60 -2.84
C THR A 76 -6.85 14.62 -2.23
N MET A 77 -5.57 14.77 -2.58
CA MET A 77 -4.52 13.85 -2.15
C MET A 77 -3.18 14.52 -1.93
N GLN A 78 -2.34 13.85 -1.14
CA GLN A 78 -0.92 14.12 -1.08
C GLN A 78 -0.17 13.09 -1.92
N TYR A 79 1.01 13.45 -2.43
CA TYR A 79 1.83 12.53 -3.20
C TYR A 79 3.32 12.84 -3.11
N VAL A 80 4.10 11.82 -3.41
CA VAL A 80 5.53 11.92 -3.72
C VAL A 80 5.74 11.20 -5.05
N GLY A 81 6.49 11.80 -5.97
CA GLY A 81 6.81 11.25 -7.27
C GLY A 81 8.32 11.19 -7.49
N ASP A 82 8.81 9.99 -7.83
CA ASP A 82 10.20 9.69 -8.07
C ASP A 82 10.40 9.13 -9.49
N SER A 83 11.54 9.47 -10.10
CA SER A 83 11.99 8.90 -11.37
C SER A 83 12.53 7.49 -11.14
N TYR A 84 12.05 6.51 -11.89
CA TYR A 84 12.51 5.13 -11.77
C TYR A 84 13.99 4.98 -12.11
N SER A 85 14.45 5.68 -13.17
CA SER A 85 15.82 5.55 -13.66
C SER A 85 16.85 6.25 -12.80
N THR A 86 16.50 7.39 -12.18
CA THR A 86 17.44 8.17 -11.35
C THR A 86 17.29 7.91 -9.86
N LYS A 87 16.21 7.27 -9.44
CA LYS A 87 15.84 7.07 -8.04
C LYS A 87 15.69 8.39 -7.26
N GLN A 88 15.43 9.48 -7.96
CA GLN A 88 15.35 10.82 -7.38
C GLN A 88 13.92 11.35 -7.42
N GLN A 89 13.53 12.00 -6.33
CA GLN A 89 12.28 12.72 -6.26
C GLN A 89 12.29 13.89 -7.25
N PHE A 90 11.27 13.95 -8.10
CA PHE A 90 11.07 15.07 -9.00
C PHE A 90 10.00 16.04 -8.52
N ASP A 91 8.99 15.54 -7.79
CA ASP A 91 7.91 16.37 -7.25
C ASP A 91 7.26 15.74 -6.01
N ALA A 92 6.75 16.59 -5.11
CA ALA A 92 5.96 16.16 -3.96
C ALA A 92 5.04 17.29 -3.50
N SER A 93 3.76 17.00 -3.31
CA SER A 93 2.80 17.94 -2.70
C SER A 93 3.14 18.22 -1.24
N TRP A 94 3.73 17.26 -0.56
CA TRP A 94 4.21 17.38 0.82
C TRP A 94 5.21 18.52 0.99
N ASP A 95 6.10 18.73 0.04
CA ASP A 95 7.14 19.78 0.10
C ASP A 95 6.54 21.17 -0.08
N ARG A 96 5.38 21.26 -0.70
CA ARG A 96 4.61 22.50 -0.87
C ARG A 96 3.65 22.76 0.30
N GLY A 97 3.45 21.79 1.19
CA GLY A 97 2.50 21.88 2.29
C GLY A 97 1.03 21.98 1.86
N GLN A 98 0.72 21.67 0.61
CA GLN A 98 -0.63 21.75 0.06
C GLN A 98 -1.00 20.48 -0.67
N PRO A 99 -2.15 19.85 -0.33
CA PRO A 99 -2.71 18.76 -1.10
C PRO A 99 -3.05 19.16 -2.52
N PHE A 100 -3.00 18.22 -3.42
CA PHE A 100 -3.37 18.38 -4.82
C PHE A 100 -4.81 17.91 -5.03
N THR A 101 -5.61 18.71 -5.73
CA THR A 101 -7.02 18.41 -6.00
C THR A 101 -7.27 18.44 -7.49
N PHE A 102 -7.93 17.42 -8.02
CA PHE A 102 -8.27 17.31 -9.44
C PHE A 102 -9.50 16.41 -9.62
N THR A 103 -10.08 16.39 -10.85
CA THR A 103 -11.18 15.50 -11.21
C THR A 103 -10.64 14.21 -11.79
N LEU A 104 -10.91 13.08 -11.14
CA LEU A 104 -10.44 11.75 -11.55
C LEU A 104 -11.08 11.33 -12.87
N GLY A 105 -10.26 10.90 -13.84
CA GLY A 105 -10.71 10.56 -15.17
C GLY A 105 -11.03 11.78 -16.05
N GLY A 106 -10.72 12.99 -15.59
CA GLY A 106 -10.93 14.23 -16.35
C GLY A 106 -9.81 14.59 -17.31
N GLY A 107 -8.72 13.82 -17.36
CA GLY A 107 -7.56 14.13 -18.20
C GLY A 107 -6.75 15.33 -17.68
N GLU A 108 -6.97 15.75 -16.42
CA GLU A 108 -6.22 16.83 -15.79
C GLU A 108 -4.82 16.39 -15.32
N VAL A 109 -4.61 15.07 -15.26
CA VAL A 109 -3.38 14.41 -14.80
C VAL A 109 -2.94 13.36 -15.82
N ILE A 110 -1.76 12.77 -15.61
CA ILE A 110 -1.28 11.67 -16.46
C ILE A 110 -2.21 10.46 -16.37
N GLU A 111 -2.32 9.73 -17.46
CA GLU A 111 -3.26 8.61 -17.60
C GLU A 111 -3.06 7.53 -16.54
N GLY A 112 -1.82 7.29 -16.13
CA GLY A 112 -1.51 6.36 -15.05
C GLY A 112 -2.16 6.72 -13.70
N TRP A 113 -2.41 7.99 -13.44
CA TRP A 113 -3.17 8.44 -12.27
C TRP A 113 -4.68 8.22 -12.47
N ASP A 114 -5.21 8.64 -13.62
CA ASP A 114 -6.63 8.46 -13.93
C ASP A 114 -7.06 6.98 -13.86
N GLN A 115 -6.18 6.07 -14.27
CA GLN A 115 -6.42 4.64 -14.15
C GLN A 115 -6.11 4.06 -12.77
N GLY A 116 -4.96 4.47 -12.19
CA GLY A 116 -4.42 3.83 -11.00
C GLY A 116 -5.10 4.24 -9.67
N ILE A 117 -5.78 5.39 -9.64
CA ILE A 117 -6.44 5.91 -8.44
C ILE A 117 -7.88 5.42 -8.31
N VAL A 118 -8.52 5.03 -9.42
CA VAL A 118 -9.86 4.45 -9.37
C VAL A 118 -9.92 3.26 -8.42
N GLY A 119 -10.94 3.23 -7.57
CA GLY A 119 -11.13 2.20 -6.54
C GLY A 119 -10.32 2.41 -5.26
N MET A 120 -9.43 3.40 -5.21
CA MET A 120 -8.69 3.73 -3.99
C MET A 120 -9.65 4.31 -2.95
N LYS A 121 -9.56 3.85 -1.70
CA LYS A 121 -10.41 4.32 -0.61
C LYS A 121 -9.77 5.50 0.12
N VAL A 122 -10.62 6.43 0.57
CA VAL A 122 -10.17 7.56 1.41
C VAL A 122 -9.49 7.05 2.68
N GLY A 123 -8.37 7.67 3.04
CA GLY A 123 -7.49 7.26 4.13
C GLY A 123 -6.47 6.20 3.73
N GLY A 124 -6.46 5.77 2.48
CA GLY A 124 -5.50 4.81 1.94
C GLY A 124 -4.21 5.45 1.45
N ARG A 125 -3.18 4.63 1.31
CA ARG A 125 -1.90 4.92 0.65
C ARG A 125 -1.64 3.90 -0.42
N ARG A 126 -1.33 4.34 -1.63
CA ARG A 126 -1.14 3.50 -2.81
C ARG A 126 0.15 3.88 -3.54
N GLN A 127 0.89 2.86 -4.00
CA GLN A 127 2.00 3.05 -4.91
C GLN A 127 1.54 2.77 -6.34
N LEU A 128 1.93 3.64 -7.25
CA LEU A 128 1.73 3.51 -8.69
C LEU A 128 3.09 3.47 -9.37
N VAL A 129 3.37 2.43 -10.16
CA VAL A 129 4.52 2.41 -11.07
C VAL A 129 3.97 2.57 -12.48
N ILE A 130 4.27 3.71 -13.08
CA ILE A 130 3.62 4.19 -14.31
C ILE A 130 4.61 4.13 -15.47
N PRO A 131 4.39 3.28 -16.47
CA PRO A 131 5.26 3.22 -17.65
C PRO A 131 5.14 4.51 -18.48
N PRO A 132 6.11 4.81 -19.34
CA PRO A 132 6.17 6.08 -20.08
C PRO A 132 4.93 6.41 -20.89
N ASN A 133 4.29 5.42 -21.49
CA ASN A 133 3.08 5.59 -22.31
C ASN A 133 1.84 6.06 -21.52
N LEU A 134 1.82 5.85 -20.21
CA LEU A 134 0.78 6.34 -19.30
C LEU A 134 1.26 7.51 -18.43
N GLY A 135 2.50 7.93 -18.63
CA GLY A 135 3.15 9.06 -17.97
C GLY A 135 3.41 10.22 -18.92
N TYR A 136 4.65 10.73 -18.93
CA TYR A 136 5.03 11.87 -19.78
C TYR A 136 5.64 11.47 -21.12
N GLY A 137 5.92 10.19 -21.36
CA GLY A 137 6.50 9.69 -22.59
C GLY A 137 7.85 10.38 -22.90
N ALA A 138 8.02 10.79 -24.15
CA ALA A 138 9.22 11.50 -24.58
C ALA A 138 9.25 12.97 -24.13
N ASN A 139 8.14 13.54 -23.69
CA ASN A 139 7.99 14.96 -23.34
C ASN A 139 8.08 15.17 -21.83
N SER A 140 9.28 15.11 -21.29
CA SER A 140 9.50 15.32 -19.86
C SER A 140 9.20 16.75 -19.42
N PRO A 141 8.40 16.97 -18.38
CA PRO A 141 8.04 18.32 -17.91
C PRO A 141 9.16 18.97 -17.09
N THR A 142 10.17 18.22 -16.69
CA THR A 142 11.28 18.69 -15.84
C THR A 142 12.58 17.95 -16.18
N PRO A 143 13.75 18.59 -15.99
CA PRO A 143 15.06 17.95 -16.18
C PRO A 143 15.32 16.76 -15.26
N LYS A 144 14.54 16.60 -14.18
CA LYS A 144 14.65 15.50 -13.22
C LYS A 144 14.06 14.18 -13.74
N ILE A 145 13.24 14.24 -14.77
CA ILE A 145 12.65 13.09 -15.42
C ILE A 145 13.29 12.94 -16.79
N LYS A 146 13.84 11.77 -17.09
CA LYS A 146 14.37 11.50 -18.44
C LYS A 146 13.26 11.26 -19.44
N PRO A 147 13.48 11.52 -20.74
CA PRO A 147 12.55 11.09 -21.77
C PRO A 147 12.29 9.58 -21.68
N ASN A 148 11.04 9.18 -21.81
CA ASN A 148 10.55 7.79 -21.66
C ASN A 148 10.90 7.13 -20.33
N ASP A 149 10.94 7.90 -19.25
CA ASP A 149 11.15 7.36 -17.90
C ASP A 149 9.87 6.77 -17.34
N THR A 150 10.03 5.70 -16.57
CA THR A 150 8.97 5.16 -15.72
C THR A 150 8.90 5.98 -14.43
N LEU A 151 7.71 6.27 -13.97
CA LEU A 151 7.47 7.09 -12.79
C LEU A 151 6.95 6.24 -11.64
N VAL A 152 7.39 6.52 -10.44
CA VAL A 152 6.87 5.90 -9.23
C VAL A 152 6.23 6.95 -8.37
N PHE A 153 4.96 6.78 -8.06
CA PHE A 153 4.26 7.66 -7.14
C PHE A 153 3.79 6.89 -5.92
N VAL A 154 3.88 7.50 -4.77
CA VAL A 154 3.11 7.11 -3.59
C VAL A 154 2.09 8.22 -3.32
N VAL A 155 0.83 7.85 -3.32
CA VAL A 155 -0.32 8.75 -3.20
C VAL A 155 -1.13 8.43 -1.95
N ASP A 156 -1.60 9.47 -1.28
CA ASP A 156 -2.46 9.40 -0.09
C ASP A 156 -3.78 10.06 -0.40
N LEU A 157 -4.86 9.30 -0.52
CA LEU A 157 -6.19 9.85 -0.78
C LEU A 157 -6.79 10.37 0.52
N GLN A 158 -6.94 11.70 0.60
CA GLN A 158 -7.43 12.36 1.81
C GLN A 158 -8.94 12.59 1.78
N LYS A 159 -9.49 12.92 0.61
CA LYS A 159 -10.89 13.32 0.49
C LYS A 159 -11.42 13.09 -0.92
N ILE A 160 -12.71 12.76 -0.99
CA ILE A 160 -13.57 12.84 -2.17
C ILE A 160 -14.63 13.90 -1.88
N GLY A 161 -14.80 14.84 -2.77
CA GLY A 161 -15.75 15.97 -2.54
C GLY A 161 -16.24 16.61 -3.79
#